data_be8ce5ffac894b49589b6f89cc154f37
#
_entry.id   be8ce5ffac894b49589b6f89cc154f37
#
_cell.length_a   1.000
_cell.length_b   1.000
_cell.length_c   1.000
_cell.angle_alpha   90.00
_cell.angle_beta   90.00
_cell.angle_gamma   90.00
#
_symmetry.space_group_name_H-M   'P 1'
#
loop_
_entity.id
_entity.type
_entity.pdbx_description
1 polymer ?
#
loop_
_entity_poly.entity_id
_entity_poly.type
_entity_poly.pdbx_seq_one_letter_code
_entity_poly.pdbx_strand_id
1 'polypeptide(L)'
;MLELKKKHLILLAILSGLLLSLAWPLRGFPFLAFISLIPLLIIVEQIQQNSSKFLLFASFRYSYITFLLWNTATTYWIWNSTEFGALFAIIVNSMLMSLVVQVSSFIRQNMKNQILGIIILPILWISFEFLHQDWDLSWTWLTLGNVFASHIQWIQWYEFTGVHGGTLWIWIINILLFFIINSIISKKEICKAGRNSVIIAISVVFIIPSIWSIWRYKTYDEKPNPVDIVLLQPNLNPYTEEYKLSVDEVMERLLSSKARSIIDTNVDFIVAPESVLQEGMFEDEFCYSISVREIKEFLKEYSPKSHFISGAGTFRMFKPDEPLGPSARRYNSTMWYEAFNTALFIDSSGAPVTYHKSKLVAGVEQMPFVHLIKPIEKLAIDLGGTVGTLGKSNDRTVYYKGVVPVSAVICYESVYGEFVSEFVKNGAQLIFVITNDGWWKNTAGHKQHFVYSRLRAVETRRSIARAANTGISCFINQRGDVIQSTEYWTQDVIRNKINANTEITFYTKHGDFIGRGMSVVSLLLISVSMVVYLFNRINHRKTRLSK
;
A
#
# COMPACT_ATOMS: atom_id res chain seq x y z
N MET A 1 -1.04 39.18 -7.00
CA MET A 1 -0.88 38.16 -8.03
C MET A 1 -1.74 38.55 -9.24
N LEU A 2 -1.27 38.31 -10.47
CA LEU A 2 -2.13 38.45 -11.66
C LEU A 2 -3.35 37.52 -11.48
N GLU A 3 -4.54 38.07 -11.65
CA GLU A 3 -5.77 37.30 -11.54
C GLU A 3 -5.86 36.29 -12.69
N LEU A 4 -5.75 35.00 -12.37
CA LEU A 4 -5.83 33.93 -13.35
C LEU A 4 -7.29 33.68 -13.75
N LYS A 5 -7.55 33.61 -15.07
CA LYS A 5 -8.88 33.24 -15.58
C LYS A 5 -9.18 31.78 -15.27
N LYS A 6 -10.45 31.40 -15.15
CA LYS A 6 -10.90 30.01 -14.87
C LYS A 6 -10.22 28.96 -15.76
N LYS A 7 -10.01 29.24 -17.05
CA LYS A 7 -9.32 28.34 -17.98
C LYS A 7 -7.86 28.05 -17.56
N HIS A 8 -7.15 29.04 -17.02
CA HIS A 8 -5.76 28.85 -16.56
C HIS A 8 -5.73 27.96 -15.31
N LEU A 9 -6.71 28.09 -14.40
CA LEU A 9 -6.81 27.22 -13.23
C LEU A 9 -7.09 25.76 -13.60
N ILE A 10 -7.93 25.53 -14.62
CA ILE A 10 -8.17 24.18 -15.17
C ILE A 10 -6.88 23.62 -15.77
N LEU A 11 -6.15 24.41 -16.56
CA LEU A 11 -4.87 23.98 -17.16
C LEU A 11 -3.83 23.66 -16.08
N LEU A 12 -3.75 24.43 -15.00
CA LEU A 12 -2.87 24.14 -13.87
C LEU A 12 -3.29 22.85 -13.13
N ALA A 13 -4.58 22.61 -12.96
CA ALA A 13 -5.09 21.38 -12.38
C ALA A 13 -4.71 20.15 -13.22
N ILE A 14 -4.90 20.22 -14.53
CA ILE A 14 -4.49 19.18 -15.48
C ILE A 14 -2.97 18.98 -15.42
N LEU A 15 -2.18 20.07 -15.44
CA LEU A 15 -0.72 20.01 -15.38
C LEU A 15 -0.25 19.30 -14.11
N SER A 16 -0.84 19.63 -12.94
CA SER A 16 -0.50 18.97 -11.67
C SER A 16 -0.80 17.47 -11.72
N GLY A 17 -1.97 17.07 -12.24
CA GLY A 17 -2.35 15.66 -12.40
C GLY A 17 -1.44 14.90 -13.38
N LEU A 18 -1.05 15.51 -14.48
CA LEU A 18 -0.10 14.93 -15.43
C LEU A 18 1.29 14.76 -14.83
N LEU A 19 1.81 15.75 -14.09
CA LEU A 19 3.12 15.66 -13.44
C LEU A 19 3.13 14.56 -12.39
N LEU A 20 2.07 14.42 -11.57
CA LEU A 20 1.92 13.32 -10.61
C LEU A 20 1.89 11.96 -11.33
N SER A 21 1.16 11.86 -12.44
CA SER A 21 1.05 10.63 -13.23
C SER A 21 2.38 10.22 -13.86
N LEU A 22 3.11 11.18 -14.41
CA LEU A 22 4.43 10.96 -15.02
C LEU A 22 5.51 10.68 -13.99
N ALA A 23 5.35 11.12 -12.74
CA ALA A 23 6.26 10.79 -11.66
C ALA A 23 6.10 9.34 -11.18
N TRP A 24 4.93 8.72 -11.39
CA TRP A 24 4.58 7.44 -10.77
C TRP A 24 5.47 6.27 -11.26
N PRO A 25 5.76 5.26 -10.40
CA PRO A 25 6.73 4.20 -10.69
C PRO A 25 6.51 3.49 -12.02
N LEU A 26 7.61 3.01 -12.61
CA LEU A 26 7.79 2.17 -13.79
C LEU A 26 7.90 2.90 -15.14
N ARG A 27 7.23 3.99 -15.37
CA ARG A 27 7.30 4.74 -16.64
C ARG A 27 7.68 6.20 -16.46
N GLY A 28 7.71 6.66 -15.23
CA GLY A 28 7.86 8.05 -14.90
C GLY A 28 9.26 8.42 -14.39
N PHE A 29 9.41 9.71 -14.23
CA PHE A 29 10.59 10.32 -13.62
C PHE A 29 10.20 10.75 -12.20
N PRO A 30 10.57 10.01 -11.13
CA PRO A 30 10.12 10.28 -9.76
C PRO A 30 10.45 11.70 -9.28
N PHE A 31 11.48 12.34 -9.86
CA PHE A 31 11.83 13.73 -9.55
C PHE A 31 10.77 14.74 -9.97
N LEU A 32 9.87 14.41 -10.90
CA LEU A 32 8.71 15.25 -11.21
C LEU A 32 7.77 15.43 -10.01
N ALA A 33 7.78 14.51 -9.06
CA ALA A 33 7.01 14.63 -7.83
C ALA A 33 7.37 15.91 -7.03
N PHE A 34 8.62 16.36 -7.10
CA PHE A 34 9.08 17.56 -6.41
C PHE A 34 8.55 18.89 -6.97
N ILE A 35 7.94 18.85 -8.15
CA ILE A 35 7.32 20.03 -8.80
C ILE A 35 5.83 19.82 -9.10
N SER A 36 5.33 18.61 -8.91
CA SER A 36 4.00 18.19 -9.35
C SER A 36 2.86 18.90 -8.63
N LEU A 37 3.06 19.29 -7.38
CA LEU A 37 2.04 19.94 -6.55
C LEU A 37 2.10 21.48 -6.63
N ILE A 38 3.13 22.06 -7.27
CA ILE A 38 3.25 23.53 -7.44
C ILE A 38 2.03 24.10 -8.17
N PRO A 39 1.56 23.55 -9.31
CA PRO A 39 0.37 24.09 -9.97
C PRO A 39 -0.87 24.06 -9.08
N LEU A 40 -1.04 23.00 -8.27
CA LEU A 40 -2.13 22.89 -7.30
C LEU A 40 -2.02 23.96 -6.20
N LEU A 41 -0.81 24.19 -5.67
CA LEU A 41 -0.55 25.25 -4.68
C LEU A 41 -0.86 26.64 -5.24
N ILE A 42 -0.54 26.92 -6.51
CA ILE A 42 -0.90 28.17 -7.20
C ILE A 42 -2.42 28.32 -7.27
N ILE A 43 -3.17 27.26 -7.57
CA ILE A 43 -4.63 27.29 -7.61
C ILE A 43 -5.20 27.63 -6.22
N VAL A 44 -4.75 26.93 -5.18
CA VAL A 44 -5.19 27.15 -3.80
C VAL A 44 -4.89 28.58 -3.35
N GLU A 45 -3.70 29.12 -3.68
CA GLU A 45 -3.32 30.49 -3.38
C GLU A 45 -4.22 31.51 -4.09
N GLN A 46 -4.51 31.31 -5.39
CA GLN A 46 -5.42 32.18 -6.16
C GLN A 46 -6.83 32.23 -5.56
N ILE A 47 -7.36 31.08 -5.18
CA ILE A 47 -8.69 30.97 -4.56
C ILE A 47 -8.69 31.70 -3.21
N GLN A 48 -7.63 31.51 -2.41
CA GLN A 48 -7.52 32.14 -1.10
C GLN A 48 -7.46 33.66 -1.18
N GLN A 49 -6.67 34.21 -2.09
CA GLN A 49 -6.52 35.67 -2.27
C GLN A 49 -7.75 36.34 -2.86
N ASN A 50 -8.58 35.62 -3.58
CA ASN A 50 -9.76 36.13 -4.27
C ASN A 50 -11.04 35.40 -3.84
N SER A 51 -11.15 35.02 -2.57
CA SER A 51 -12.22 34.16 -2.05
C SER A 51 -13.63 34.65 -2.35
N SER A 52 -13.85 35.98 -2.41
CA SER A 52 -15.14 36.59 -2.76
C SER A 52 -15.59 36.32 -4.21
N LYS A 53 -14.65 36.01 -5.11
CA LYS A 53 -14.92 35.73 -6.54
C LYS A 53 -15.14 34.24 -6.83
N PHE A 54 -14.88 33.38 -5.87
CA PHE A 54 -15.01 31.94 -6.03
C PHE A 54 -16.22 31.39 -5.27
N LEU A 55 -16.85 30.40 -5.88
CA LEU A 55 -17.95 29.68 -5.25
C LEU A 55 -17.41 28.82 -4.10
N LEU A 56 -18.29 28.50 -3.16
CA LEU A 56 -18.02 27.49 -2.13
C LEU A 56 -17.48 26.20 -2.79
N PHE A 57 -16.52 25.53 -2.15
CA PHE A 57 -15.87 24.33 -2.66
C PHE A 57 -15.04 24.53 -3.95
N ALA A 58 -14.54 25.75 -4.24
CA ALA A 58 -13.68 25.97 -5.40
C ALA A 58 -12.38 25.14 -5.34
N SER A 59 -11.73 25.09 -4.16
CA SER A 59 -10.51 24.29 -3.95
C SER A 59 -10.77 22.81 -4.22
N PHE A 60 -11.89 22.27 -3.76
CA PHE A 60 -12.31 20.89 -4.06
C PHE A 60 -12.44 20.66 -5.57
N ARG A 61 -13.15 21.52 -6.30
CA ARG A 61 -13.43 21.29 -7.71
C ARG A 61 -12.19 21.27 -8.60
N TYR A 62 -11.25 22.18 -8.36
CA TYR A 62 -10.00 22.20 -9.14
C TYR A 62 -9.05 21.07 -8.73
N SER A 63 -8.92 20.77 -7.44
CA SER A 63 -8.10 19.64 -6.99
C SER A 63 -8.69 18.30 -7.42
N TYR A 64 -10.03 18.20 -7.56
CA TYR A 64 -10.67 16.99 -8.07
C TYR A 64 -10.26 16.67 -9.51
N ILE A 65 -10.09 17.68 -10.35
CA ILE A 65 -9.55 17.49 -11.72
C ILE A 65 -8.14 16.91 -11.65
N THR A 66 -7.29 17.45 -10.79
CA THR A 66 -5.93 16.97 -10.57
C THR A 66 -5.90 15.51 -10.14
N PHE A 67 -6.64 15.17 -9.10
CA PHE A 67 -6.58 13.83 -8.52
C PHE A 67 -7.35 12.80 -9.33
N LEU A 68 -8.44 13.19 -10.01
CA LEU A 68 -9.13 12.29 -10.92
C LEU A 68 -8.21 11.87 -12.07
N LEU A 69 -7.48 12.82 -12.66
CA LEU A 69 -6.52 12.52 -13.72
C LEU A 69 -5.38 11.62 -13.20
N TRP A 70 -4.82 11.94 -12.04
CA TRP A 70 -3.76 11.13 -11.44
C TRP A 70 -4.22 9.71 -11.10
N ASN A 71 -5.34 9.56 -10.38
CA ASN A 71 -5.89 8.24 -10.05
C ASN A 71 -6.19 7.43 -11.32
N THR A 72 -6.86 8.04 -12.30
CA THR A 72 -7.19 7.35 -13.57
C THR A 72 -5.92 6.87 -14.28
N ALA A 73 -4.93 7.75 -14.46
CA ALA A 73 -3.72 7.41 -15.20
C ALA A 73 -2.84 6.36 -14.52
N THR A 74 -2.90 6.26 -13.19
CA THR A 74 -2.02 5.36 -12.41
C THR A 74 -2.69 4.07 -11.97
N THR A 75 -4.03 4.02 -11.85
CA THR A 75 -4.75 2.87 -11.29
C THR A 75 -5.86 2.33 -12.22
N TYR A 76 -5.90 2.74 -13.49
CA TYR A 76 -6.84 2.24 -14.51
C TYR A 76 -6.86 0.71 -14.63
N TRP A 77 -5.78 0.04 -14.26
CA TRP A 77 -5.61 -1.40 -14.36
C TRP A 77 -6.56 -2.19 -13.45
N ILE A 78 -7.13 -1.56 -12.40
CA ILE A 78 -8.17 -2.18 -11.54
C ILE A 78 -9.37 -2.60 -12.37
N TRP A 79 -9.63 -1.93 -13.50
CA TRP A 79 -10.70 -2.27 -14.45
C TRP A 79 -10.68 -3.72 -14.89
N ASN A 80 -9.48 -4.30 -15.01
CA ASN A 80 -9.34 -5.70 -15.40
C ASN A 80 -9.83 -6.70 -14.34
N SER A 81 -9.86 -6.30 -13.07
CA SER A 81 -10.37 -7.13 -11.97
C SER A 81 -11.86 -6.91 -11.74
N THR A 82 -12.27 -5.65 -11.73
CA THR A 82 -13.65 -5.22 -11.49
C THR A 82 -13.90 -3.84 -12.08
N GLU A 83 -14.82 -3.74 -13.03
CA GLU A 83 -15.13 -2.49 -13.72
C GLU A 83 -15.74 -1.46 -12.76
N PHE A 84 -16.77 -1.87 -12.01
CA PHE A 84 -17.42 -1.00 -11.03
C PHE A 84 -16.48 -0.62 -9.88
N GLY A 85 -15.71 -1.60 -9.37
CA GLY A 85 -14.71 -1.35 -8.32
C GLY A 85 -13.65 -0.35 -8.74
N ALA A 86 -13.21 -0.37 -10.01
CA ALA A 86 -12.26 0.59 -10.57
C ALA A 86 -12.83 2.01 -10.57
N LEU A 87 -14.05 2.18 -11.10
CA LEU A 87 -14.73 3.47 -11.11
C LEU A 87 -14.92 4.01 -9.70
N PHE A 88 -15.40 3.17 -8.80
CA PHE A 88 -15.59 3.53 -7.39
C PHE A 88 -14.28 3.97 -6.73
N ALA A 89 -13.21 3.18 -6.86
CA ALA A 89 -11.91 3.49 -6.28
C ALA A 89 -11.35 4.81 -6.82
N ILE A 90 -11.36 5.01 -8.14
CA ILE A 90 -10.85 6.22 -8.80
C ILE A 90 -11.65 7.47 -8.37
N ILE A 91 -12.97 7.40 -8.41
CA ILE A 91 -13.85 8.54 -8.08
C ILE A 91 -13.76 8.89 -6.60
N VAL A 92 -13.91 7.89 -5.72
CA VAL A 92 -13.95 8.11 -4.27
C VAL A 92 -12.59 8.53 -3.74
N ASN A 93 -11.50 7.89 -4.15
CA ASN A 93 -10.17 8.31 -3.71
C ASN A 93 -9.82 9.74 -4.17
N SER A 94 -10.17 10.10 -5.40
CA SER A 94 -9.99 11.48 -5.90
C SER A 94 -10.83 12.48 -5.11
N MET A 95 -12.04 12.10 -4.68
CA MET A 95 -12.90 12.91 -3.82
C MET A 95 -12.28 13.11 -2.44
N LEU A 96 -11.80 12.05 -1.82
CA LEU A 96 -11.15 12.10 -0.49
C LEU A 96 -9.92 12.99 -0.51
N MET A 97 -9.03 12.82 -1.48
CA MET A 97 -7.86 13.68 -1.68
C MET A 97 -8.26 15.17 -1.85
N SER A 98 -9.35 15.42 -2.58
CA SER A 98 -9.83 16.79 -2.82
C SER A 98 -10.48 17.41 -1.58
N LEU A 99 -11.09 16.59 -0.73
CA LEU A 99 -11.59 17.03 0.57
C LEU A 99 -10.46 17.50 1.47
N VAL A 100 -9.30 16.83 1.45
CA VAL A 100 -8.11 17.28 2.20
C VAL A 100 -7.71 18.70 1.79
N VAL A 101 -7.67 18.98 0.47
CA VAL A 101 -7.36 20.33 -0.04
C VAL A 101 -8.43 21.34 0.35
N GLN A 102 -9.70 20.95 0.31
CA GLN A 102 -10.81 21.84 0.72
C GLN A 102 -10.77 22.15 2.22
N VAL A 103 -10.51 21.15 3.07
CA VAL A 103 -10.37 21.34 4.53
C VAL A 103 -9.18 22.25 4.84
N SER A 104 -8.04 22.04 4.16
CA SER A 104 -6.89 22.93 4.26
C SER A 104 -7.24 24.39 3.94
N SER A 105 -7.97 24.60 2.83
CA SER A 105 -8.43 25.93 2.42
C SER A 105 -9.37 26.57 3.45
N PHE A 106 -10.28 25.78 4.04
CA PHE A 106 -11.19 26.24 5.10
C PHE A 106 -10.42 26.66 6.36
N ILE A 107 -9.49 25.84 6.84
CA ILE A 107 -8.67 26.16 8.01
C ILE A 107 -7.88 27.46 7.75
N ARG A 108 -7.27 27.56 6.58
CA ARG A 108 -6.48 28.73 6.17
C ARG A 108 -7.30 30.03 6.16
N GLN A 109 -8.56 30.00 5.73
CA GLN A 109 -9.45 31.16 5.75
C GLN A 109 -9.69 31.71 7.17
N ASN A 110 -9.68 30.82 8.16
CA ASN A 110 -9.88 31.19 9.57
C ASN A 110 -8.58 31.64 10.27
N MET A 111 -7.42 31.43 9.62
CA MET A 111 -6.11 31.79 10.16
C MET A 111 -5.58 33.07 9.51
N LYS A 112 -5.13 34.03 10.33
CA LYS A 112 -4.57 35.32 9.84
C LYS A 112 -3.18 35.18 9.23
N ASN A 113 -2.44 34.10 9.54
CA ASN A 113 -1.05 33.91 9.09
C ASN A 113 -1.00 33.16 7.76
N GLN A 114 -0.56 33.84 6.70
CA GLN A 114 -0.50 33.30 5.34
C GLN A 114 0.52 32.17 5.17
N ILE A 115 1.64 32.19 5.90
CA ILE A 115 2.72 31.17 5.82
C ILE A 115 2.24 29.88 6.45
N LEU A 116 1.66 29.95 7.66
CA LEU A 116 1.05 28.79 8.32
C LEU A 116 -0.01 28.14 7.43
N GLY A 117 -0.78 28.94 6.70
CA GLY A 117 -1.81 28.44 5.80
C GLY A 117 -1.30 27.51 4.69
N ILE A 118 -0.05 27.63 4.24
CA ILE A 118 0.52 26.76 3.20
C ILE A 118 0.99 25.43 3.82
N ILE A 119 1.53 25.48 5.05
CA ILE A 119 2.04 24.31 5.77
C ILE A 119 0.90 23.38 6.24
N ILE A 120 -0.32 23.89 6.37
CA ILE A 120 -1.48 23.10 6.78
C ILE A 120 -1.77 21.94 5.79
N LEU A 121 -1.64 22.20 4.49
CA LEU A 121 -1.98 21.19 3.48
C LEU A 121 -1.11 19.92 3.57
N PRO A 122 0.23 19.97 3.65
CA PRO A 122 1.03 18.77 3.86
C PRO A 122 0.77 18.06 5.20
N ILE A 123 0.45 18.78 6.27
CA ILE A 123 0.10 18.19 7.56
C ILE A 123 -1.18 17.35 7.41
N LEU A 124 -2.22 17.93 6.84
CA LEU A 124 -3.49 17.23 6.57
C LEU A 124 -3.31 16.09 5.56
N TRP A 125 -2.44 16.27 4.56
CA TRP A 125 -2.19 15.27 3.54
C TRP A 125 -1.53 14.02 4.12
N ILE A 126 -0.45 14.18 4.90
CA ILE A 126 0.24 13.05 5.54
C ILE A 126 -0.68 12.37 6.57
N SER A 127 -1.46 13.17 7.31
CA SER A 127 -2.50 12.64 8.20
C SER A 127 -3.53 11.79 7.42
N PHE A 128 -3.98 12.27 6.27
CA PHE A 128 -4.90 11.53 5.41
C PHE A 128 -4.27 10.22 4.92
N GLU A 129 -3.04 10.25 4.37
CA GLU A 129 -2.34 9.04 3.92
C GLU A 129 -2.21 8.00 5.04
N PHE A 130 -1.92 8.45 6.27
CA PHE A 130 -1.82 7.57 7.44
C PHE A 130 -3.18 6.98 7.84
N LEU A 131 -4.21 7.82 8.02
CA LEU A 131 -5.55 7.38 8.42
C LEU A 131 -6.22 6.52 7.34
N HIS A 132 -5.84 6.72 6.08
CA HIS A 132 -6.36 5.96 4.95
C HIS A 132 -5.84 4.51 4.88
N GLN A 133 -4.93 4.11 5.76
CA GLN A 133 -4.41 2.75 5.86
C GLN A 133 -5.32 1.79 6.66
N ASP A 134 -6.22 2.32 7.51
CA ASP A 134 -6.91 1.49 8.50
C ASP A 134 -8.40 1.82 8.63
N TRP A 135 -9.13 1.59 7.57
CA TRP A 135 -10.60 1.67 7.49
C TRP A 135 -11.12 0.85 6.32
N ASP A 136 -12.45 0.73 6.18
CA ASP A 136 -13.07 -0.16 5.19
C ASP A 136 -12.75 0.17 3.73
N LEU A 137 -12.41 1.42 3.40
CA LEU A 137 -11.98 1.86 2.08
C LEU A 137 -10.47 2.14 2.02
N SER A 138 -9.66 1.39 2.79
CA SER A 138 -8.21 1.58 2.80
C SER A 138 -7.61 1.43 1.41
N TRP A 139 -6.85 2.45 0.97
CA TRP A 139 -6.20 2.48 -0.33
C TRP A 139 -4.88 3.25 -0.29
N THR A 140 -3.80 2.56 0.09
CA THR A 140 -2.48 3.16 0.28
C THR A 140 -1.63 3.16 -0.99
N TRP A 141 -2.18 2.72 -2.10
CA TRP A 141 -1.46 2.57 -3.37
C TRP A 141 -0.82 3.86 -3.85
N LEU A 142 -1.51 4.98 -3.69
CA LEU A 142 -1.10 6.31 -4.12
C LEU A 142 -0.50 7.17 -3.00
N THR A 143 0.03 6.57 -1.92
CA THR A 143 0.87 7.30 -0.96
C THR A 143 2.07 7.92 -1.70
N LEU A 144 2.26 9.24 -1.60
CA LEU A 144 3.24 9.97 -2.41
C LEU A 144 4.66 9.40 -2.30
N GLY A 145 5.06 8.94 -1.11
CA GLY A 145 6.38 8.34 -0.91
C GLY A 145 6.63 7.06 -1.72
N ASN A 146 5.59 6.38 -2.20
CA ASN A 146 5.73 5.21 -3.06
C ASN A 146 6.30 5.55 -4.45
N VAL A 147 6.32 6.82 -4.83
CA VAL A 147 6.83 7.26 -6.14
C VAL A 147 8.28 6.80 -6.40
N PHE A 148 9.08 6.63 -5.35
CA PHE A 148 10.48 6.22 -5.44
C PHE A 148 10.70 4.69 -5.44
N ALA A 149 9.66 3.87 -5.44
CA ALA A 149 9.76 2.41 -5.32
C ALA A 149 10.67 1.74 -6.36
N SER A 150 10.78 2.31 -7.57
CA SER A 150 11.69 1.84 -8.61
C SER A 150 13.13 2.35 -8.44
N HIS A 151 13.37 3.33 -7.57
CA HIS A 151 14.64 4.03 -7.40
C HIS A 151 15.14 3.96 -5.94
N ILE A 152 15.27 2.76 -5.43
CA ILE A 152 15.60 2.47 -4.02
C ILE A 152 16.89 3.11 -3.53
N GLN A 153 17.85 3.38 -4.43
CA GLN A 153 19.11 4.06 -4.09
C GLN A 153 18.90 5.49 -3.57
N TRP A 154 17.74 6.11 -3.80
CA TRP A 154 17.40 7.45 -3.33
C TRP A 154 16.69 7.48 -1.98
N ILE A 155 16.24 6.30 -1.48
CA ILE A 155 15.34 6.18 -0.34
C ILE A 155 15.81 5.20 0.73
N GLN A 156 17.11 4.93 0.82
CA GLN A 156 17.64 4.03 1.86
C GLN A 156 17.30 4.51 3.28
N TRP A 157 17.11 5.82 3.47
CA TRP A 157 16.68 6.41 4.72
C TRP A 157 15.21 6.10 5.10
N TYR A 158 14.44 5.38 4.26
CA TYR A 158 13.15 4.83 4.66
C TYR A 158 13.28 3.81 5.81
N GLU A 159 14.48 3.27 6.06
CA GLU A 159 14.75 2.48 7.27
C GLU A 159 14.52 3.27 8.58
N PHE A 160 14.42 4.63 8.49
CA PHE A 160 14.08 5.50 9.62
C PHE A 160 12.63 5.98 9.59
N THR A 161 12.10 6.32 8.44
CA THR A 161 10.88 7.11 8.32
C THR A 161 9.72 6.41 7.62
N GLY A 162 9.98 5.29 6.95
CA GLY A 162 9.06 4.68 6.02
C GLY A 162 8.67 5.61 4.87
N VAL A 163 7.64 5.25 4.14
CA VAL A 163 7.14 6.00 2.97
C VAL A 163 6.61 7.39 3.32
N HIS A 164 6.11 7.62 4.54
CA HIS A 164 5.61 8.94 4.97
C HIS A 164 6.71 9.99 5.03
N GLY A 165 7.97 9.58 5.29
CA GLY A 165 9.12 10.47 5.13
C GLY A 165 9.30 10.93 3.70
N GLY A 166 9.09 10.03 2.71
CA GLY A 166 9.11 10.37 1.29
C GLY A 166 8.02 11.38 0.92
N THR A 167 6.81 11.17 1.42
CA THR A 167 5.71 12.14 1.26
C THR A 167 6.09 13.50 1.83
N LEU A 168 6.65 13.55 3.04
CA LEU A 168 7.11 14.79 3.67
C LEU A 168 8.20 15.47 2.84
N TRP A 169 9.16 14.71 2.33
CA TRP A 169 10.23 15.21 1.47
C TRP A 169 9.70 15.87 0.20
N ILE A 170 8.76 15.24 -0.48
CA ILE A 170 8.08 15.78 -1.67
C ILE A 170 7.38 17.10 -1.32
N TRP A 171 6.60 17.13 -0.24
CA TRP A 171 5.87 18.32 0.17
C TRP A 171 6.79 19.50 0.52
N ILE A 172 7.85 19.26 1.27
CA ILE A 172 8.80 20.34 1.65
C ILE A 172 9.39 21.00 0.39
N ILE A 173 9.86 20.19 -0.58
CA ILE A 173 10.46 20.73 -1.80
C ILE A 173 9.42 21.47 -2.65
N ASN A 174 8.20 20.94 -2.82
CA ASN A 174 7.13 21.62 -3.54
C ASN A 174 6.78 22.98 -2.91
N ILE A 175 6.72 23.07 -1.58
CA ILE A 175 6.43 24.31 -0.87
C ILE A 175 7.56 25.32 -1.06
N LEU A 176 8.81 24.92 -0.88
CA LEU A 176 9.96 25.80 -1.03
C LEU A 176 10.06 26.37 -2.46
N LEU A 177 9.86 25.51 -3.46
CA LEU A 177 9.81 25.92 -4.86
C LEU A 177 8.60 26.81 -5.15
N PHE A 178 7.44 26.49 -4.58
CA PHE A 178 6.24 27.32 -4.70
C PHE A 178 6.49 28.74 -4.18
N PHE A 179 7.18 28.93 -3.07
CA PHE A 179 7.50 30.27 -2.55
C PHE A 179 8.31 31.11 -3.55
N ILE A 180 9.30 30.50 -4.22
CA ILE A 180 10.10 31.20 -5.25
C ILE A 180 9.22 31.56 -6.45
N ILE A 181 8.47 30.57 -6.99
CA ILE A 181 7.63 30.75 -8.17
C ILE A 181 6.51 31.76 -7.90
N ASN A 182 5.89 31.69 -6.71
CA ASN A 182 4.81 32.59 -6.33
C ASN A 182 5.32 34.05 -6.18
N SER A 183 6.54 34.27 -5.72
CA SER A 183 7.12 35.60 -5.67
C SER A 183 7.33 36.19 -7.06
N ILE A 184 7.80 35.39 -8.00
CA ILE A 184 7.99 35.80 -9.41
C ILE A 184 6.65 36.17 -10.04
N ILE A 185 5.63 35.27 -9.91
CA ILE A 185 4.29 35.49 -10.47
C ILE A 185 3.62 36.74 -9.85
N SER A 186 3.78 36.92 -8.54
CA SER A 186 3.15 38.01 -7.79
C SER A 186 3.90 39.37 -7.95
N LYS A 187 5.04 39.39 -8.64
CA LYS A 187 5.95 40.54 -8.72
C LYS A 187 6.29 41.12 -7.34
N LYS A 188 6.24 40.30 -6.29
CA LYS A 188 6.68 40.68 -4.93
C LYS A 188 8.16 40.33 -4.82
N GLU A 189 9.00 41.31 -4.71
CA GLU A 189 10.42 41.07 -4.50
C GLU A 189 10.65 40.41 -3.15
N ILE A 190 11.16 39.17 -3.18
CA ILE A 190 11.80 38.58 -2.01
C ILE A 190 13.20 39.26 -1.93
N CYS A 191 13.57 39.79 -0.78
CA CYS A 191 14.91 40.33 -0.60
C CYS A 191 15.96 39.26 -0.98
N LYS A 192 17.10 39.67 -1.51
CA LYS A 192 18.15 38.75 -2.00
C LYS A 192 18.54 37.70 -0.95
N ALA A 193 18.63 38.11 0.32
CA ALA A 193 18.93 37.24 1.45
C ALA A 193 17.84 36.16 1.62
N GLY A 194 16.57 36.53 1.61
CA GLY A 194 15.45 35.58 1.74
C GLY A 194 15.40 34.57 0.59
N ARG A 195 15.60 35.00 -0.67
CA ARG A 195 15.69 34.12 -1.82
C ARG A 195 16.85 33.13 -1.70
N ASN A 196 18.02 33.58 -1.30
CA ASN A 196 19.18 32.73 -1.10
C ASN A 196 18.93 31.71 0.02
N SER A 197 18.28 32.12 1.12
CA SER A 197 17.93 31.19 2.20
C SER A 197 17.00 30.07 1.72
N VAL A 198 16.00 30.36 0.88
CA VAL A 198 15.12 29.33 0.32
C VAL A 198 15.88 28.41 -0.63
N ILE A 199 16.75 28.92 -1.49
CA ILE A 199 17.59 28.10 -2.38
C ILE A 199 18.51 27.18 -1.57
N ILE A 200 19.14 27.69 -0.52
CA ILE A 200 19.97 26.88 0.39
C ILE A 200 19.10 25.79 1.05
N ALA A 201 17.92 26.13 1.53
CA ALA A 201 17.01 25.15 2.14
C ALA A 201 16.63 24.03 1.15
N ILE A 202 16.28 24.36 -0.10
CA ILE A 202 16.01 23.38 -1.15
C ILE A 202 17.24 22.48 -1.37
N SER A 203 18.42 23.09 -1.50
CA SER A 203 19.66 22.34 -1.71
C SER A 203 19.96 21.38 -0.56
N VAL A 204 19.83 21.84 0.68
CA VAL A 204 20.06 21.03 1.89
C VAL A 204 19.05 19.86 1.96
N VAL A 205 17.76 20.17 1.82
CA VAL A 205 16.68 19.17 1.91
C VAL A 205 16.76 18.14 0.77
N PHE A 206 17.26 18.52 -0.40
CA PHE A 206 17.41 17.58 -1.51
C PHE A 206 18.73 16.82 -1.45
N ILE A 207 19.85 17.50 -1.24
CA ILE A 207 21.20 16.92 -1.36
C ILE A 207 21.51 15.99 -0.17
N ILE A 208 21.21 16.39 1.06
CA ILE A 208 21.61 15.61 2.25
C ILE A 208 20.95 14.22 2.25
N PRO A 209 19.61 14.08 2.14
CA PRO A 209 18.99 12.76 2.10
C PRO A 209 19.46 11.93 0.89
N SER A 210 19.68 12.59 -0.26
CA SER A 210 20.12 11.92 -1.49
C SER A 210 21.53 11.34 -1.35
N ILE A 211 22.49 12.15 -0.90
CA ILE A 211 23.89 11.72 -0.70
C ILE A 211 23.93 10.63 0.37
N TRP A 212 23.24 10.82 1.50
CA TRP A 212 23.20 9.83 2.56
C TRP A 212 22.63 8.51 2.06
N SER A 213 21.54 8.55 1.29
CA SER A 213 20.90 7.36 0.72
C SER A 213 21.81 6.61 -0.24
N ILE A 214 22.45 7.32 -1.17
CA ILE A 214 23.41 6.72 -2.12
C ILE A 214 24.61 6.13 -1.38
N TRP A 215 25.15 6.83 -0.39
CA TRP A 215 26.22 6.32 0.46
C TRP A 215 25.79 5.06 1.19
N ARG A 216 24.64 5.08 1.87
CA ARG A 216 24.08 3.93 2.59
C ARG A 216 23.84 2.74 1.66
N TYR A 217 23.30 2.99 0.46
CA TYR A 217 23.07 1.95 -0.54
C TYR A 217 24.38 1.27 -0.97
N LYS A 218 25.48 2.04 -1.12
CA LYS A 218 26.78 1.51 -1.55
C LYS A 218 27.56 0.83 -0.44
N THR A 219 27.34 1.22 0.82
CA THR A 219 28.11 0.74 1.98
C THR A 219 27.35 -0.26 2.85
N TYR A 220 26.07 -0.54 2.51
CA TYR A 220 25.30 -1.53 3.25
C TYR A 220 25.72 -2.95 2.84
N ASP A 221 26.34 -3.66 3.77
CA ASP A 221 26.70 -5.06 3.64
C ASP A 221 25.75 -5.91 4.50
N GLU A 222 25.19 -6.96 3.89
CA GLU A 222 24.36 -7.93 4.58
C GLU A 222 25.23 -8.87 5.42
N LYS A 223 24.85 -9.10 6.66
CA LYS A 223 25.48 -10.13 7.47
C LYS A 223 25.18 -11.50 6.87
N PRO A 224 26.21 -12.35 6.63
CA PRO A 224 25.98 -13.67 6.08
C PRO A 224 25.14 -14.54 7.02
N ASN A 225 23.95 -14.86 6.58
CA ASN A 225 23.03 -15.83 7.21
C ASN A 225 22.12 -16.40 6.11
N PRO A 226 22.73 -17.16 5.14
CA PRO A 226 22.04 -17.59 3.93
C PRO A 226 21.00 -18.65 4.23
N VAL A 227 19.82 -18.48 3.67
CA VAL A 227 18.68 -19.40 3.69
C VAL A 227 18.36 -19.78 2.25
N ASP A 228 18.29 -21.08 1.96
CA ASP A 228 18.07 -21.63 0.62
C ASP A 228 16.58 -21.78 0.33
N ILE A 229 16.07 -21.04 -0.64
CA ILE A 229 14.63 -20.91 -0.90
C ILE A 229 14.33 -21.22 -2.37
N VAL A 230 13.27 -21.98 -2.59
CA VAL A 230 12.66 -22.22 -3.89
C VAL A 230 11.34 -21.47 -4.00
N LEU A 231 11.13 -20.71 -5.08
CA LEU A 231 9.87 -20.07 -5.42
C LEU A 231 9.19 -20.82 -6.57
N LEU A 232 7.93 -21.14 -6.36
CA LEU A 232 7.09 -21.81 -7.36
C LEU A 232 6.15 -20.79 -8.02
N GLN A 233 6.11 -20.81 -9.36
CA GLN A 233 5.19 -20.01 -10.17
C GLN A 233 4.40 -20.93 -11.10
N PRO A 234 3.23 -21.44 -10.66
CA PRO A 234 2.48 -22.44 -11.41
C PRO A 234 1.76 -21.87 -12.63
N ASN A 235 1.61 -20.55 -12.71
CA ASN A 235 0.95 -19.83 -13.81
C ASN A 235 -0.48 -20.30 -14.10
N LEU A 236 -1.30 -20.43 -13.05
CA LEU A 236 -2.73 -20.71 -13.18
C LEU A 236 -3.47 -19.45 -13.64
N ASN A 237 -4.17 -19.53 -14.77
CA ASN A 237 -4.90 -18.39 -15.31
C ASN A 237 -6.11 -18.05 -14.41
N PRO A 238 -6.16 -16.87 -13.75
CA PRO A 238 -7.22 -16.54 -12.81
C PRO A 238 -8.60 -16.38 -13.46
N TYR A 239 -8.67 -16.15 -14.77
CA TYR A 239 -9.94 -15.99 -15.49
C TYR A 239 -10.55 -17.29 -16.00
N THR A 240 -9.72 -18.29 -16.29
CA THR A 240 -10.18 -19.49 -17.01
C THR A 240 -9.89 -20.79 -16.27
N GLU A 241 -8.89 -20.82 -15.39
CA GLU A 241 -8.42 -22.05 -14.72
C GLU A 241 -8.63 -22.02 -13.21
N GLU A 242 -8.46 -20.89 -12.55
CA GLU A 242 -8.61 -20.77 -11.10
C GLU A 242 -10.00 -21.24 -10.65
N TYR A 243 -10.05 -22.10 -9.65
CA TYR A 243 -11.24 -22.80 -9.14
C TYR A 243 -11.95 -23.75 -10.13
N LYS A 244 -11.32 -24.08 -11.27
CA LYS A 244 -11.90 -25.02 -12.26
C LYS A 244 -11.04 -26.26 -12.45
N LEU A 245 -9.75 -26.16 -12.20
CA LEU A 245 -8.85 -27.31 -12.26
C LEU A 245 -9.09 -28.24 -11.06
N SER A 246 -8.88 -29.53 -11.28
CA SER A 246 -8.84 -30.52 -10.20
C SER A 246 -7.62 -30.27 -9.30
N VAL A 247 -7.66 -30.84 -8.10
CA VAL A 247 -6.53 -30.77 -7.17
C VAL A 247 -5.28 -31.36 -7.80
N ASP A 248 -5.41 -32.51 -8.46
CA ASP A 248 -4.31 -33.22 -9.13
C ASP A 248 -3.64 -32.35 -10.21
N GLU A 249 -4.43 -31.66 -11.05
CA GLU A 249 -3.91 -30.76 -12.08
C GLU A 249 -3.16 -29.56 -11.49
N VAL A 250 -3.67 -29.01 -10.39
CA VAL A 250 -3.00 -27.92 -9.67
C VAL A 250 -1.69 -28.40 -9.06
N MET A 251 -1.70 -29.58 -8.42
CA MET A 251 -0.52 -30.16 -7.79
C MET A 251 0.55 -30.56 -8.82
N GLU A 252 0.14 -31.09 -9.98
CA GLU A 252 1.07 -31.39 -11.08
C GLU A 252 1.79 -30.14 -11.60
N ARG A 253 1.07 -29.00 -11.73
CA ARG A 253 1.69 -27.74 -12.12
C ARG A 253 2.58 -27.17 -11.03
N LEU A 254 2.15 -27.25 -9.77
CA LEU A 254 2.88 -26.72 -8.63
C LEU A 254 4.17 -27.50 -8.37
N LEU A 255 4.07 -28.83 -8.33
CA LEU A 255 5.19 -29.76 -8.13
C LEU A 255 5.72 -30.29 -9.48
N SER A 256 5.86 -29.42 -10.45
CA SER A 256 6.27 -29.73 -11.83
C SER A 256 7.62 -30.48 -11.89
N SER A 257 7.93 -31.05 -13.05
CA SER A 257 9.22 -31.70 -13.30
C SER A 257 10.40 -30.77 -13.00
N LYS A 258 10.27 -29.48 -13.31
CA LYS A 258 11.28 -28.47 -12.98
C LYS A 258 11.41 -28.30 -11.46
N ALA A 259 10.32 -28.24 -10.70
CA ALA A 259 10.35 -28.17 -9.25
C ALA A 259 11.08 -29.38 -8.65
N ARG A 260 10.72 -30.60 -9.09
CA ARG A 260 11.35 -31.86 -8.67
C ARG A 260 12.85 -31.94 -9.00
N SER A 261 13.29 -31.28 -10.08
CA SER A 261 14.71 -31.28 -10.47
C SER A 261 15.58 -30.28 -9.70
N ILE A 262 14.99 -29.25 -9.12
CA ILE A 262 15.69 -28.17 -8.43
C ILE A 262 15.67 -28.34 -6.90
N ILE A 263 14.61 -28.98 -6.37
CA ILE A 263 14.43 -29.19 -4.94
C ILE A 263 15.24 -30.42 -4.49
N ASP A 264 16.07 -30.21 -3.47
CA ASP A 264 16.88 -31.24 -2.83
C ASP A 264 16.91 -31.04 -1.30
N THR A 265 17.63 -31.88 -0.59
CA THR A 265 17.72 -31.89 0.88
C THR A 265 18.41 -30.66 1.50
N ASN A 266 18.96 -29.75 0.69
CA ASN A 266 19.58 -28.50 1.16
C ASN A 266 18.61 -27.31 1.15
N VAL A 267 17.43 -27.46 0.53
CA VAL A 267 16.40 -26.40 0.51
C VAL A 267 15.80 -26.25 1.90
N ASP A 268 15.73 -25.02 2.39
CA ASP A 268 15.13 -24.69 3.68
C ASP A 268 13.62 -24.40 3.56
N PHE A 269 13.26 -23.64 2.54
CA PHE A 269 11.86 -23.24 2.30
C PHE A 269 11.46 -23.39 0.83
N ILE A 270 10.22 -23.83 0.62
CA ILE A 270 9.56 -23.85 -0.69
C ILE A 270 8.33 -22.95 -0.58
N VAL A 271 8.27 -21.93 -1.41
CA VAL A 271 7.21 -20.90 -1.31
C VAL A 271 6.36 -20.90 -2.58
N ALA A 272 5.08 -21.16 -2.41
CA ALA A 272 4.05 -21.13 -3.43
C ALA A 272 3.17 -19.87 -3.28
N PRO A 273 2.43 -19.46 -4.33
CA PRO A 273 1.64 -18.23 -4.35
C PRO A 273 0.38 -18.26 -3.47
N GLU A 274 -0.28 -17.07 -3.40
CA GLU A 274 -1.61 -16.89 -2.81
C GLU A 274 -2.67 -17.74 -3.53
N SER A 275 -3.60 -18.33 -2.76
CA SER A 275 -4.78 -19.05 -3.23
C SER A 275 -4.50 -20.17 -4.25
N VAL A 276 -3.29 -20.71 -4.28
CA VAL A 276 -2.93 -21.76 -5.23
C VAL A 276 -3.55 -23.11 -4.86
N LEU A 277 -3.70 -23.40 -3.56
CA LEU A 277 -4.42 -24.57 -3.10
C LEU A 277 -5.92 -24.23 -3.07
N GLN A 278 -6.63 -24.69 -4.10
CA GLN A 278 -8.03 -24.35 -4.37
C GLN A 278 -9.03 -25.32 -3.76
N GLU A 279 -8.55 -26.37 -3.11
CA GLU A 279 -9.33 -27.28 -2.30
C GLU A 279 -9.85 -26.53 -1.06
N GLY A 280 -11.14 -26.36 -0.91
CA GLY A 280 -11.73 -25.77 0.30
C GLY A 280 -11.49 -26.67 1.53
N MET A 281 -10.71 -26.18 2.52
CA MET A 281 -10.26 -26.97 3.65
C MET A 281 -10.82 -26.45 4.96
N PHE A 282 -11.45 -27.30 5.77
CA PHE A 282 -11.69 -27.00 7.17
C PHE A 282 -10.39 -27.17 7.98
N GLU A 283 -10.09 -26.20 8.87
CA GLU A 283 -8.79 -26.13 9.56
C GLU A 283 -8.59 -27.26 10.59
N ASP A 284 -9.64 -27.79 11.13
CA ASP A 284 -9.65 -28.97 12.00
C ASP A 284 -9.54 -30.30 11.21
N GLU A 285 -9.67 -30.25 9.89
CA GLU A 285 -9.68 -31.41 9.00
C GLU A 285 -8.51 -31.43 8.00
N PHE A 286 -7.43 -30.70 8.20
CA PHE A 286 -6.26 -30.68 7.29
C PHE A 286 -5.68 -32.07 6.98
N CYS A 287 -5.85 -33.05 7.87
CA CYS A 287 -5.40 -34.42 7.63
C CYS A 287 -6.14 -35.13 6.48
N TYR A 288 -7.33 -34.66 6.12
CA TYR A 288 -8.10 -35.18 5.00
C TYR A 288 -7.84 -34.44 3.69
N SER A 289 -7.17 -33.30 3.72
CA SER A 289 -6.84 -32.53 2.52
C SER A 289 -5.87 -33.29 1.62
N ILE A 290 -6.25 -33.41 0.35
CA ILE A 290 -5.43 -34.04 -0.69
C ILE A 290 -4.16 -33.24 -0.91
N SER A 291 -4.29 -31.93 -1.07
CA SER A 291 -3.15 -31.01 -1.31
C SER A 291 -2.13 -31.05 -0.17
N VAL A 292 -2.58 -31.01 1.08
CA VAL A 292 -1.69 -31.07 2.25
C VAL A 292 -0.96 -32.41 2.33
N ARG A 293 -1.65 -33.51 2.03
CA ARG A 293 -1.06 -34.84 2.02
C ARG A 293 0.01 -34.98 0.93
N GLU A 294 -0.29 -34.56 -0.30
CA GLU A 294 0.65 -34.62 -1.41
C GLU A 294 1.90 -33.78 -1.17
N ILE A 295 1.73 -32.55 -0.60
CA ILE A 295 2.86 -31.72 -0.21
C ILE A 295 3.74 -32.42 0.85
N LYS A 296 3.13 -33.07 1.83
CA LYS A 296 3.90 -33.82 2.86
C LYS A 296 4.63 -35.03 2.29
N GLU A 297 4.01 -35.76 1.38
CA GLU A 297 4.63 -36.88 0.69
C GLU A 297 5.80 -36.39 -0.16
N PHE A 298 5.60 -35.32 -0.93
CA PHE A 298 6.65 -34.65 -1.68
C PHE A 298 7.83 -34.19 -0.79
N LEU A 299 7.55 -33.55 0.34
CA LEU A 299 8.59 -33.14 1.27
C LEU A 299 9.37 -34.34 1.81
N LYS A 300 8.69 -35.43 2.20
CA LYS A 300 9.35 -36.66 2.69
C LYS A 300 10.29 -37.28 1.65
N GLU A 301 9.89 -37.24 0.39
CA GLU A 301 10.66 -37.84 -0.71
C GLU A 301 11.86 -36.98 -1.13
N TYR A 302 11.66 -35.67 -1.32
CA TYR A 302 12.67 -34.78 -1.95
C TYR A 302 13.45 -33.93 -0.94
N SER A 303 12.81 -33.45 0.11
CA SER A 303 13.42 -32.52 1.07
C SER A 303 12.76 -32.57 2.45
N PRO A 304 13.02 -33.60 3.25
CA PRO A 304 12.32 -33.84 4.51
C PRO A 304 12.44 -32.76 5.57
N LYS A 305 13.49 -31.93 5.48
CA LYS A 305 13.75 -30.81 6.42
C LYS A 305 13.14 -29.48 5.96
N SER A 306 12.71 -29.39 4.72
CA SER A 306 12.12 -28.17 4.18
C SER A 306 10.76 -27.89 4.76
N HIS A 307 10.39 -26.62 4.75
CA HIS A 307 9.05 -26.16 5.05
C HIS A 307 8.41 -25.59 3.79
N PHE A 308 7.15 -25.97 3.54
CA PHE A 308 6.38 -25.53 2.39
C PHE A 308 5.40 -24.44 2.82
N ILE A 309 5.43 -23.30 2.17
CA ILE A 309 4.52 -22.17 2.40
C ILE A 309 3.62 -22.02 1.19
N SER A 310 2.31 -22.01 1.38
CA SER A 310 1.34 -21.89 0.28
C SER A 310 0.11 -21.09 0.69
N GLY A 311 -0.46 -20.36 -0.26
CA GLY A 311 -1.79 -19.77 -0.09
C GLY A 311 -2.90 -20.78 -0.33
N ALA A 312 -3.96 -20.70 0.47
CA ALA A 312 -5.15 -21.56 0.41
C ALA A 312 -6.42 -20.80 0.83
N GLY A 313 -7.57 -21.28 0.37
CA GLY A 313 -8.85 -20.95 0.99
C GLY A 313 -9.13 -21.90 2.14
N THR A 314 -9.33 -21.38 3.35
CA THR A 314 -9.65 -22.21 4.52
C THR A 314 -10.96 -21.81 5.17
N PHE A 315 -11.53 -22.73 5.94
CA PHE A 315 -12.77 -22.55 6.68
C PHE A 315 -12.59 -22.94 8.14
N ARG A 316 -13.20 -22.15 9.03
CA ARG A 316 -13.25 -22.43 10.45
C ARG A 316 -14.70 -22.46 10.92
N MET A 317 -15.09 -23.47 11.66
CA MET A 317 -16.41 -23.53 12.31
C MET A 317 -16.44 -22.60 13.54
N PHE A 318 -17.51 -21.83 13.69
CA PHE A 318 -17.77 -21.10 14.93
C PHE A 318 -18.11 -22.05 16.07
N LYS A 319 -17.60 -21.77 17.24
CA LYS A 319 -18.01 -22.46 18.47
C LYS A 319 -19.45 -22.06 18.85
N PRO A 320 -20.20 -22.89 19.57
CA PRO A 320 -21.62 -22.63 19.89
C PRO A 320 -21.88 -21.26 20.54
N ASP A 321 -20.96 -20.77 21.38
CA ASP A 321 -21.12 -19.53 22.14
C ASP A 321 -20.28 -18.36 21.57
N GLU A 322 -19.68 -18.56 20.39
CA GLU A 322 -18.86 -17.53 19.74
C GLU A 322 -19.75 -16.48 19.05
N PRO A 323 -19.54 -15.17 19.28
CA PRO A 323 -20.34 -14.14 18.65
C PRO A 323 -20.10 -14.12 17.13
N LEU A 324 -21.20 -14.11 16.37
CA LEU A 324 -21.16 -14.09 14.90
C LEU A 324 -20.81 -12.67 14.42
N GLY A 325 -19.70 -12.56 13.68
CA GLY A 325 -19.27 -11.33 13.01
C GLY A 325 -19.89 -11.15 11.60
N PRO A 326 -19.52 -10.07 10.89
CA PRO A 326 -19.96 -9.84 9.51
C PRO A 326 -19.50 -10.90 8.50
N SER A 327 -18.45 -11.63 8.81
CA SER A 327 -17.87 -12.72 8.00
C SER A 327 -18.53 -14.07 8.20
N ALA A 328 -19.43 -14.19 9.22
CA ALA A 328 -20.10 -15.44 9.54
C ALA A 328 -21.04 -15.89 8.42
N ARG A 329 -20.87 -17.15 7.97
CA ARG A 329 -21.67 -17.80 6.93
C ARG A 329 -22.39 -19.01 7.53
N ARG A 330 -23.63 -19.21 7.10
CA ARG A 330 -24.43 -20.31 7.59
C ARG A 330 -24.00 -21.61 6.92
N TYR A 331 -23.63 -22.62 7.71
CA TYR A 331 -23.31 -23.96 7.23
C TYR A 331 -24.59 -24.83 7.16
N ASN A 332 -25.36 -24.87 8.27
CA ASN A 332 -26.65 -25.53 8.35
C ASN A 332 -27.60 -24.77 9.30
N SER A 333 -28.67 -25.39 9.77
CA SER A 333 -29.65 -24.75 10.64
C SER A 333 -29.10 -24.23 11.96
N THR A 334 -28.03 -24.85 12.48
CA THR A 334 -27.45 -24.56 13.82
C THR A 334 -25.99 -24.15 13.80
N MET A 335 -25.28 -24.42 12.69
CA MET A 335 -23.83 -24.24 12.60
C MET A 335 -23.46 -23.09 11.65
N TRP A 336 -22.41 -22.36 12.01
CA TRP A 336 -21.86 -21.27 11.23
C TRP A 336 -20.36 -21.50 11.00
N TYR A 337 -19.86 -20.99 9.88
CA TYR A 337 -18.45 -21.02 9.55
C TYR A 337 -17.96 -19.66 9.06
N GLU A 338 -16.67 -19.49 9.04
CA GLU A 338 -15.97 -18.33 8.51
C GLU A 338 -14.97 -18.79 7.45
N ALA A 339 -14.85 -18.05 6.35
CA ALA A 339 -13.93 -18.34 5.26
C ALA A 339 -12.75 -17.36 5.32
N PHE A 340 -11.54 -17.85 5.05
CA PHE A 340 -10.32 -17.07 5.10
C PHE A 340 -9.48 -17.23 3.82
N ASN A 341 -8.76 -16.17 3.48
CA ASN A 341 -7.58 -16.25 2.62
C ASN A 341 -6.38 -16.50 3.53
N THR A 342 -5.73 -17.65 3.39
CA THR A 342 -4.81 -18.20 4.40
C THR A 342 -3.45 -18.52 3.79
N ALA A 343 -2.38 -18.20 4.51
CA ALA A 343 -1.07 -18.80 4.28
C ALA A 343 -0.91 -20.03 5.19
N LEU A 344 -0.61 -21.16 4.58
CA LEU A 344 -0.31 -22.43 5.26
C LEU A 344 1.19 -22.63 5.34
N PHE A 345 1.71 -22.96 6.52
CA PHE A 345 3.07 -23.43 6.74
C PHE A 345 3.03 -24.93 7.01
N ILE A 346 3.55 -25.73 6.09
CA ILE A 346 3.47 -27.18 6.08
C ILE A 346 4.85 -27.77 6.25
N ASP A 347 5.05 -28.62 7.24
CA ASP A 347 6.22 -29.48 7.39
C ASP A 347 5.87 -30.94 7.03
N SER A 348 6.87 -31.81 6.93
CA SER A 348 6.68 -33.20 6.51
C SER A 348 5.87 -34.06 7.50
N SER A 349 5.60 -33.58 8.73
CA SER A 349 5.02 -34.42 9.80
C SER A 349 3.88 -33.77 10.56
N GLY A 350 4.01 -32.49 10.93
CA GLY A 350 3.09 -31.80 11.83
C GLY A 350 1.79 -31.32 11.15
N ALA A 351 0.83 -30.86 11.92
CA ALA A 351 -0.31 -30.12 11.39
C ALA A 351 0.17 -28.77 10.78
N PRO A 352 -0.42 -28.31 9.67
CA PRO A 352 -0.13 -27.00 9.14
C PRO A 352 -0.36 -25.90 10.18
N VAL A 353 0.50 -24.87 10.14
CA VAL A 353 0.27 -23.61 10.88
C VAL A 353 -0.35 -22.60 9.94
N THR A 354 -1.37 -21.90 10.39
CA THR A 354 -2.13 -20.93 9.58
C THR A 354 -1.79 -19.49 9.91
N TYR A 355 -1.85 -18.65 8.89
CA TYR A 355 -1.95 -17.20 9.03
C TYR A 355 -3.07 -16.70 8.11
N HIS A 356 -4.09 -16.05 8.65
CA HIS A 356 -5.20 -15.49 7.88
C HIS A 356 -4.90 -14.05 7.47
N LYS A 357 -5.20 -13.74 6.21
CA LYS A 357 -5.04 -12.39 5.67
C LYS A 357 -5.78 -11.35 6.51
N SER A 358 -5.11 -10.28 6.86
CA SER A 358 -5.63 -9.22 7.75
C SER A 358 -6.07 -7.98 7.00
N LYS A 359 -5.34 -7.58 5.94
CA LYS A 359 -5.69 -6.43 5.08
C LYS A 359 -6.39 -6.94 3.82
N LEU A 360 -7.71 -7.02 3.90
CA LEU A 360 -8.56 -7.48 2.81
C LEU A 360 -8.76 -6.38 1.76
N VAL A 361 -8.92 -6.81 0.50
CA VAL A 361 -9.20 -5.89 -0.61
C VAL A 361 -10.66 -5.45 -0.55
N ALA A 362 -10.89 -4.14 -0.41
CA ALA A 362 -12.22 -3.56 -0.36
C ALA A 362 -13.02 -3.86 -1.65
N GLY A 363 -14.26 -4.30 -1.50
CA GLY A 363 -15.16 -4.64 -2.61
C GLY A 363 -14.91 -6.00 -3.26
N VAL A 364 -13.79 -6.68 -2.95
CA VAL A 364 -13.46 -8.02 -3.46
C VAL A 364 -13.46 -9.06 -2.36
N GLU A 365 -12.72 -8.83 -1.28
CA GLU A 365 -12.60 -9.73 -0.13
C GLU A 365 -13.36 -9.24 1.10
N GLN A 366 -13.67 -7.94 1.13
CA GLN A 366 -14.44 -7.31 2.21
C GLN A 366 -15.48 -6.37 1.61
N MET A 367 -16.75 -6.51 2.02
CA MET A 367 -17.78 -5.52 1.75
C MET A 367 -17.57 -4.31 2.67
N PRO A 368 -17.28 -3.11 2.12
CA PRO A 368 -17.14 -1.92 2.95
C PRO A 368 -18.47 -1.56 3.63
N PHE A 369 -18.40 -1.09 4.87
CA PHE A 369 -19.57 -0.58 5.63
C PHE A 369 -20.73 -1.58 5.70
N VAL A 370 -20.47 -2.86 5.87
CA VAL A 370 -21.46 -3.96 5.87
C VAL A 370 -22.71 -3.60 6.69
N HIS A 371 -22.56 -2.96 7.86
CA HIS A 371 -23.67 -2.57 8.71
C HIS A 371 -24.59 -1.49 8.10
N LEU A 372 -24.06 -0.63 7.21
CA LEU A 372 -24.80 0.44 6.56
C LEU A 372 -25.39 0.00 5.20
N ILE A 373 -24.73 -0.95 4.52
CA ILE A 373 -25.06 -1.35 3.15
C ILE A 373 -25.98 -2.58 3.08
N LYS A 374 -26.24 -3.26 4.20
CA LYS A 374 -27.15 -4.43 4.23
C LYS A 374 -28.41 -4.30 3.37
N PRO A 375 -29.13 -3.15 3.33
CA PRO A 375 -30.32 -3.00 2.50
C PRO A 375 -30.07 -3.04 0.99
N ILE A 376 -28.83 -2.77 0.53
CA ILE A 376 -28.43 -2.74 -0.89
C ILE A 376 -27.36 -3.79 -1.23
N GLU A 377 -27.17 -4.77 -0.36
CA GLU A 377 -26.18 -5.84 -0.50
C GLU A 377 -26.35 -6.60 -1.84
N LYS A 378 -27.59 -6.91 -2.23
CA LYS A 378 -27.89 -7.54 -3.52
C LYS A 378 -27.39 -6.72 -4.71
N LEU A 379 -27.62 -5.41 -4.68
CA LEU A 379 -27.16 -4.50 -5.73
C LEU A 379 -25.63 -4.45 -5.80
N ALA A 380 -24.95 -4.49 -4.64
CA ALA A 380 -23.50 -4.50 -4.59
C ALA A 380 -22.90 -5.81 -5.15
N ILE A 381 -23.55 -6.94 -4.90
CA ILE A 381 -23.19 -8.25 -5.46
C ILE A 381 -23.44 -8.27 -6.97
N ASP A 382 -24.58 -7.81 -7.43
CA ASP A 382 -24.94 -7.73 -8.86
C ASP A 382 -23.98 -6.81 -9.66
N LEU A 383 -23.33 -5.87 -8.98
CA LEU A 383 -22.31 -4.98 -9.57
C LEU A 383 -20.87 -5.54 -9.49
N GLY A 384 -20.70 -6.81 -9.17
CA GLY A 384 -19.41 -7.50 -9.16
C GLY A 384 -18.67 -7.50 -7.81
N GLY A 385 -19.39 -7.21 -6.72
CA GLY A 385 -18.87 -7.36 -5.35
C GLY A 385 -18.82 -8.82 -4.89
N THR A 386 -18.12 -9.07 -3.78
CA THR A 386 -17.99 -10.42 -3.20
C THR A 386 -19.27 -10.89 -2.53
N VAL A 387 -19.48 -12.20 -2.54
CA VAL A 387 -20.55 -12.87 -1.78
C VAL A 387 -20.10 -13.03 -0.31
N GLY A 388 -20.08 -11.93 0.44
CA GLY A 388 -19.76 -11.88 1.85
C GLY A 388 -18.29 -11.49 2.14
N THR A 389 -18.05 -11.04 3.35
CA THR A 389 -16.74 -10.66 3.86
C THR A 389 -15.95 -11.90 4.29
N LEU A 390 -14.64 -11.95 4.03
CA LEU A 390 -13.75 -12.96 4.59
C LEU A 390 -13.42 -12.63 6.06
N GLY A 391 -13.05 -13.66 6.81
CA GLY A 391 -12.46 -13.49 8.13
C GLY A 391 -11.08 -12.84 8.09
N LYS A 392 -10.65 -12.25 9.21
CA LYS A 392 -9.37 -11.56 9.36
C LYS A 392 -8.61 -12.06 10.58
N SER A 393 -7.28 -12.13 10.48
CA SER A 393 -6.44 -12.27 11.67
C SER A 393 -6.17 -10.91 12.32
N ASN A 394 -6.14 -10.89 13.64
CA ASN A 394 -5.63 -9.75 14.40
C ASN A 394 -4.12 -9.86 14.65
N ASP A 395 -3.57 -11.07 14.54
CA ASP A 395 -2.18 -11.38 14.86
C ASP A 395 -1.30 -11.32 13.61
N ARG A 396 -0.02 -11.02 13.80
CA ARG A 396 1.04 -11.10 12.80
C ARG A 396 1.84 -12.35 13.08
N THR A 397 1.38 -13.45 12.50
CA THR A 397 1.95 -14.78 12.76
C THR A 397 3.37 -14.88 12.21
N VAL A 398 4.28 -15.34 13.08
CA VAL A 398 5.66 -15.72 12.71
C VAL A 398 5.79 -17.23 12.86
N TYR A 399 6.32 -17.87 11.84
CA TYR A 399 6.59 -19.30 11.85
C TYR A 399 8.02 -19.57 12.32
N TYR A 400 8.14 -20.28 13.45
CA TYR A 400 9.42 -20.49 14.16
C TYR A 400 10.04 -21.88 13.99
N LYS A 401 9.36 -22.81 13.29
CA LYS A 401 9.85 -24.20 13.15
C LYS A 401 10.92 -24.38 12.09
N GLY A 402 11.07 -23.42 11.15
CA GLY A 402 12.11 -23.45 10.13
C GLY A 402 13.51 -23.13 10.67
N VAL A 403 14.52 -23.12 9.78
CA VAL A 403 15.92 -22.79 10.12
C VAL A 403 16.06 -21.37 10.68
N VAL A 404 15.18 -20.46 10.28
CA VAL A 404 15.00 -19.11 10.82
C VAL A 404 13.51 -18.77 10.94
N PRO A 405 13.11 -17.86 11.85
CA PRO A 405 11.74 -17.37 11.90
C PRO A 405 11.35 -16.61 10.63
N VAL A 406 10.22 -16.96 10.03
CA VAL A 406 9.71 -16.36 8.79
C VAL A 406 8.23 -15.97 8.91
N SER A 407 7.78 -15.06 8.07
CA SER A 407 6.36 -14.70 7.94
C SER A 407 5.93 -14.68 6.48
N ALA A 408 4.68 -15.07 6.24
CA ALA A 408 4.01 -14.87 4.97
C ALA A 408 3.15 -13.59 5.03
N VAL A 409 3.31 -12.75 4.03
CA VAL A 409 2.52 -11.52 3.80
C VAL A 409 1.71 -11.76 2.54
N ILE A 410 0.38 -11.67 2.65
CA ILE A 410 -0.51 -12.09 1.57
C ILE A 410 -0.87 -10.89 0.70
N CYS A 411 -0.36 -10.88 -0.54
CA CYS A 411 -0.76 -9.97 -1.62
C CYS A 411 -0.79 -8.49 -1.20
N TYR A 412 -1.97 -7.89 -1.16
CA TYR A 412 -2.21 -6.48 -0.84
C TYR A 412 -1.63 -6.03 0.52
N GLU A 413 -1.45 -6.92 1.47
CA GLU A 413 -0.79 -6.61 2.76
C GLU A 413 0.61 -6.03 2.58
N SER A 414 1.34 -6.45 1.54
CA SER A 414 2.70 -5.99 1.26
C SER A 414 2.80 -4.50 0.89
N VAL A 415 1.67 -3.84 0.60
CA VAL A 415 1.63 -2.41 0.31
C VAL A 415 1.71 -1.56 1.59
N TYR A 416 1.36 -2.13 2.75
CA TYR A 416 1.31 -1.44 4.05
C TYR A 416 2.63 -1.59 4.82
N GLY A 417 3.40 -0.50 4.93
CA GLY A 417 4.73 -0.53 5.54
C GLY A 417 4.72 -0.91 7.02
N GLU A 418 3.94 -0.21 7.84
CA GLU A 418 3.87 -0.49 9.28
C GLU A 418 3.32 -1.89 9.55
N PHE A 419 2.29 -2.31 8.81
CA PHE A 419 1.72 -3.65 8.92
C PHE A 419 2.78 -4.75 8.69
N VAL A 420 3.60 -4.61 7.65
CA VAL A 420 4.70 -5.57 7.39
C VAL A 420 5.77 -5.48 8.47
N SER A 421 6.04 -4.30 9.01
CA SER A 421 7.02 -4.12 10.09
C SER A 421 6.61 -4.83 11.39
N GLU A 422 5.31 -5.05 11.63
CA GLU A 422 4.83 -5.77 12.81
C GLU A 422 5.24 -7.24 12.80
N PHE A 423 5.29 -7.91 11.65
CA PHE A 423 5.85 -9.27 11.57
C PHE A 423 7.32 -9.30 11.97
N VAL A 424 8.06 -8.26 11.58
CA VAL A 424 9.48 -8.14 11.94
C VAL A 424 9.66 -7.85 13.43
N LYS A 425 8.80 -7.02 14.03
CA LYS A 425 8.75 -6.83 15.49
C LYS A 425 8.50 -8.14 16.23
N ASN A 426 7.65 -8.99 15.66
CA ASN A 426 7.34 -10.31 16.22
C ASN A 426 8.44 -11.35 15.94
N GLY A 427 9.57 -10.96 15.34
CA GLY A 427 10.75 -11.80 15.21
C GLY A 427 11.01 -12.37 13.82
N ALA A 428 10.22 -12.04 12.78
CA ALA A 428 10.50 -12.50 11.42
C ALA A 428 11.86 -12.00 10.92
N GLN A 429 12.69 -12.92 10.46
CA GLN A 429 14.03 -12.65 9.93
C GLN A 429 14.04 -12.59 8.40
N LEU A 430 13.04 -13.21 7.76
CA LEU A 430 12.73 -13.15 6.34
C LEU A 430 11.25 -12.91 6.14
N ILE A 431 10.87 -12.31 5.02
CA ILE A 431 9.48 -12.09 4.63
C ILE A 431 9.21 -12.83 3.34
N PHE A 432 8.16 -13.65 3.33
CA PHE A 432 7.62 -14.26 2.13
C PHE A 432 6.40 -13.47 1.69
N VAL A 433 6.39 -12.95 0.46
CA VAL A 433 5.21 -12.32 -0.14
C VAL A 433 4.58 -13.33 -1.08
N ILE A 434 3.38 -13.77 -0.75
CA ILE A 434 2.60 -14.68 -1.61
C ILE A 434 1.46 -13.92 -2.27
N THR A 435 1.29 -14.02 -3.60
CA THR A 435 0.36 -13.17 -4.33
C THR A 435 -0.18 -13.80 -5.60
N ASN A 436 -1.33 -13.28 -6.06
CA ASN A 436 -1.89 -13.57 -7.38
C ASN A 436 -2.16 -12.27 -8.17
N ASP A 437 -1.15 -11.81 -8.90
CA ASP A 437 -1.21 -10.55 -9.66
C ASP A 437 -1.86 -10.69 -11.06
N GLY A 438 -2.32 -11.88 -11.43
CA GLY A 438 -2.91 -12.18 -12.73
C GLY A 438 -4.17 -11.39 -13.04
N TRP A 439 -4.91 -11.01 -12.00
CA TRP A 439 -6.14 -10.22 -12.11
C TRP A 439 -5.99 -8.88 -12.82
N TRP A 440 -4.76 -8.37 -12.95
CA TRP A 440 -4.51 -7.06 -13.56
C TRP A 440 -3.99 -7.12 -14.99
N LYS A 441 -3.90 -8.33 -15.58
CA LYS A 441 -3.32 -8.55 -16.91
C LYS A 441 -1.91 -7.93 -17.03
N ASN A 442 -1.35 -7.86 -18.22
CA ASN A 442 -0.04 -7.22 -18.43
C ASN A 442 -0.12 -5.68 -18.41
N THR A 443 -0.42 -5.12 -17.26
CA THR A 443 -0.57 -3.68 -17.04
C THR A 443 0.43 -3.16 -16.00
N ALA A 444 0.29 -1.89 -15.62
CA ALA A 444 1.12 -1.30 -14.58
C ALA A 444 0.85 -1.90 -13.17
N GLY A 445 -0.32 -2.51 -12.93
CA GLY A 445 -0.73 -2.99 -11.61
C GLY A 445 0.24 -3.99 -10.99
N HIS A 446 0.49 -5.10 -11.67
CA HIS A 446 1.41 -6.14 -11.17
C HIS A 446 2.86 -5.62 -11.01
N LYS A 447 3.30 -4.70 -11.89
CA LYS A 447 4.64 -4.10 -11.82
C LYS A 447 4.76 -3.14 -10.64
N GLN A 448 3.73 -2.34 -10.36
CA GLN A 448 3.69 -1.44 -9.19
C GLN A 448 3.69 -2.27 -7.91
N HIS A 449 2.87 -3.31 -7.83
CA HIS A 449 2.83 -4.22 -6.68
C HIS A 449 4.20 -4.88 -6.43
N PHE A 450 4.85 -5.34 -7.48
CA PHE A 450 6.19 -5.90 -7.42
C PHE A 450 7.20 -4.91 -6.82
N VAL A 451 7.28 -3.66 -7.33
CA VAL A 451 8.27 -2.70 -6.84
C VAL A 451 7.98 -2.21 -5.42
N TYR A 452 6.73 -2.27 -4.94
CA TYR A 452 6.40 -1.93 -3.55
C TYR A 452 6.99 -2.94 -2.55
N SER A 453 7.20 -4.19 -2.94
CA SER A 453 7.93 -5.16 -2.10
C SER A 453 9.37 -4.69 -1.82
N ARG A 454 10.01 -3.95 -2.75
CA ARG A 454 11.35 -3.38 -2.57
C ARG A 454 11.39 -2.32 -1.46
N LEU A 455 10.30 -1.54 -1.30
CA LEU A 455 10.16 -0.60 -0.19
C LEU A 455 10.17 -1.32 1.15
N ARG A 456 9.43 -2.43 1.27
CA ARG A 456 9.40 -3.25 2.48
C ARG A 456 10.77 -3.77 2.86
N ALA A 457 11.56 -4.23 1.87
CA ALA A 457 12.92 -4.66 2.11
C ALA A 457 13.79 -3.54 2.69
N VAL A 458 13.71 -2.33 2.15
CA VAL A 458 14.48 -1.17 2.64
C VAL A 458 14.01 -0.73 4.03
N GLU A 459 12.71 -0.62 4.26
CA GLU A 459 12.14 -0.18 5.54
C GLU A 459 12.49 -1.11 6.70
N THR A 460 12.44 -2.40 6.45
CA THR A 460 12.61 -3.42 7.51
C THR A 460 13.99 -4.05 7.54
N ARG A 461 14.82 -3.81 6.52
CA ARG A 461 16.09 -4.53 6.29
C ARG A 461 15.90 -6.04 6.33
N ARG A 462 14.84 -6.52 5.69
CA ARG A 462 14.58 -7.94 5.49
C ARG A 462 14.72 -8.29 4.02
N SER A 463 15.40 -9.40 3.75
CA SER A 463 15.32 -10.01 2.43
C SER A 463 13.91 -10.55 2.21
N ILE A 464 13.43 -10.47 0.98
CA ILE A 464 12.08 -10.89 0.59
C ILE A 464 12.17 -11.98 -0.48
N ALA A 465 11.44 -13.06 -0.26
CA ALA A 465 11.14 -14.06 -1.27
C ALA A 465 9.67 -13.89 -1.67
N ARG A 466 9.44 -13.46 -2.92
CA ARG A 466 8.10 -13.18 -3.45
C ARG A 466 7.69 -14.29 -4.41
N ALA A 467 6.65 -15.05 -4.08
CA ALA A 467 6.02 -16.04 -4.94
C ALA A 467 4.72 -15.48 -5.52
N ALA A 468 4.64 -15.41 -6.84
CA ALA A 468 3.46 -14.95 -7.57
C ALA A 468 2.92 -16.06 -8.46
N ASN A 469 1.59 -16.17 -8.60
CA ASN A 469 0.99 -17.20 -9.46
C ASN A 469 1.32 -16.94 -10.95
N THR A 470 0.83 -15.83 -11.51
CA THR A 470 1.08 -15.39 -12.88
C THR A 470 1.94 -14.11 -12.92
N GLY A 471 2.22 -13.53 -11.76
CA GLY A 471 2.98 -12.31 -11.58
C GLY A 471 4.49 -12.51 -11.75
N ILE A 472 5.27 -11.62 -11.14
CA ILE A 472 6.74 -11.71 -11.10
C ILE A 472 7.14 -12.29 -9.75
N SER A 473 7.61 -13.53 -9.74
CA SER A 473 8.27 -14.12 -8.57
C SER A 473 9.73 -13.63 -8.52
N CYS A 474 10.24 -13.34 -7.32
CA CYS A 474 11.59 -12.80 -7.22
C CYS A 474 12.20 -12.93 -5.83
N PHE A 475 13.52 -12.81 -5.78
CA PHE A 475 14.30 -12.61 -4.56
C PHE A 475 14.77 -11.16 -4.49
N ILE A 476 14.54 -10.51 -3.36
CA ILE A 476 14.92 -9.12 -3.09
C ILE A 476 15.82 -9.12 -1.86
N ASN A 477 16.98 -8.47 -1.97
CA ASN A 477 17.91 -8.32 -0.84
C ASN A 477 17.48 -7.20 0.14
N GLN A 478 18.21 -7.06 1.25
CA GLN A 478 17.90 -6.08 2.31
C GLN A 478 18.05 -4.61 1.88
N ARG A 479 18.72 -4.34 0.74
CA ARG A 479 18.80 -3.00 0.13
C ARG A 479 17.64 -2.70 -0.81
N GLY A 480 16.82 -3.72 -1.13
CA GLY A 480 15.75 -3.65 -2.11
C GLY A 480 16.17 -3.97 -3.55
N ASP A 481 17.38 -4.53 -3.80
CA ASP A 481 17.77 -4.99 -5.11
C ASP A 481 17.10 -6.33 -5.43
N VAL A 482 16.65 -6.48 -6.67
CA VAL A 482 16.16 -7.75 -7.21
C VAL A 482 17.36 -8.58 -7.62
N ILE A 483 17.55 -9.72 -6.95
CA ILE A 483 18.68 -10.63 -7.21
C ILE A 483 18.37 -11.55 -8.40
N GLN A 484 17.12 -12.06 -8.42
CA GLN A 484 16.63 -12.96 -9.46
C GLN A 484 15.12 -12.80 -9.57
N SER A 485 14.58 -12.91 -10.77
CA SER A 485 13.14 -12.85 -11.02
C SER A 485 12.72 -13.75 -12.16
N THR A 486 11.46 -14.19 -12.13
CA THR A 486 10.77 -14.83 -13.25
C THR A 486 10.21 -13.79 -14.21
N GLU A 487 9.69 -14.27 -15.34
CA GLU A 487 8.89 -13.45 -16.23
C GLU A 487 7.41 -13.50 -15.86
N TYR A 488 6.68 -12.44 -16.23
CA TYR A 488 5.25 -12.35 -16.05
C TYR A 488 4.52 -13.32 -17.00
N TRP A 489 3.51 -14.02 -16.49
CA TRP A 489 2.65 -14.95 -17.22
C TRP A 489 3.38 -16.17 -17.80
N THR A 490 4.37 -16.68 -17.07
CA THR A 490 5.12 -17.90 -17.40
C THR A 490 5.03 -18.90 -16.23
N GLN A 491 5.02 -20.19 -16.53
CA GLN A 491 5.26 -21.21 -15.51
C GLN A 491 6.77 -21.30 -15.26
N ASP A 492 7.20 -21.14 -14.01
CA ASP A 492 8.62 -21.17 -13.68
C ASP A 492 8.87 -21.63 -12.24
N VAL A 493 10.12 -22.02 -11.97
CA VAL A 493 10.65 -22.34 -10.65
C VAL A 493 12.04 -21.74 -10.56
N ILE A 494 12.29 -20.95 -9.53
CA ILE A 494 13.60 -20.34 -9.28
C ILE A 494 14.08 -20.67 -7.86
N ARG A 495 15.40 -20.82 -7.70
CA ARG A 495 16.04 -21.09 -6.41
C ARG A 495 17.16 -20.09 -6.18
N ASN A 496 17.24 -19.57 -4.96
CA ASN A 496 18.33 -18.69 -4.55
C ASN A 496 18.54 -18.73 -3.04
N LYS A 497 19.69 -18.25 -2.60
CA LYS A 497 20.03 -18.02 -1.18
C LYS A 497 19.94 -16.54 -0.88
N ILE A 498 19.15 -16.18 0.13
CA ILE A 498 19.03 -14.82 0.64
C ILE A 498 19.33 -14.78 2.14
N ASN A 499 19.91 -13.68 2.61
CA ASN A 499 20.33 -13.57 3.99
C ASN A 499 19.17 -13.20 4.92
N ALA A 500 18.98 -13.98 5.97
CA ALA A 500 18.12 -13.63 7.09
C ALA A 500 18.76 -12.54 7.94
N ASN A 501 17.93 -11.67 8.56
CA ASN A 501 18.42 -10.56 9.38
C ASN A 501 17.62 -10.44 10.70
N THR A 502 18.32 -10.18 11.80
CA THR A 502 17.73 -9.98 13.12
C THR A 502 17.69 -8.52 13.55
N GLU A 503 18.39 -7.63 12.85
CA GLU A 503 18.45 -6.21 13.22
C GLU A 503 17.09 -5.53 13.02
N ILE A 504 16.73 -4.68 13.98
CA ILE A 504 15.47 -3.91 13.95
C ILE A 504 15.77 -2.48 13.53
N THR A 505 15.21 -2.06 12.40
CA THR A 505 15.34 -0.68 11.92
C THR A 505 14.59 0.30 12.83
N PHE A 506 14.95 1.58 12.75
CA PHE A 506 14.23 2.62 13.48
C PHE A 506 12.74 2.65 13.07
N TYR A 507 12.46 2.54 11.76
CA TYR A 507 11.09 2.46 11.27
C TYR A 507 10.35 1.23 11.83
N THR A 508 10.95 0.06 11.79
CA THR A 508 10.34 -1.15 12.38
C THR A 508 10.02 -0.93 13.86
N LYS A 509 10.90 -0.29 14.63
CA LYS A 509 10.68 -0.03 16.06
C LYS A 509 9.54 0.96 16.31
N HIS A 510 9.46 2.05 15.54
CA HIS A 510 8.57 3.17 15.81
C HIS A 510 7.36 3.26 14.88
N GLY A 511 7.33 2.52 13.76
CA GLY A 511 6.26 2.53 12.76
C GLY A 511 6.09 3.90 12.09
N ASP A 512 4.89 4.20 11.67
CA ASP A 512 4.52 5.44 10.96
C ASP A 512 4.39 6.65 11.90
N PHE A 513 5.45 6.93 12.69
CA PHE A 513 5.45 8.00 13.69
C PHE A 513 5.20 9.40 13.07
N ILE A 514 5.64 9.64 11.82
CA ILE A 514 5.38 10.89 11.08
C ILE A 514 3.87 11.01 10.83
N GLY A 515 3.23 9.96 10.33
CA GLY A 515 1.79 9.93 10.09
C GLY A 515 0.98 10.15 11.37
N ARG A 516 1.34 9.47 12.46
CA ARG A 516 0.71 9.66 13.78
C ARG A 516 0.88 11.09 14.30
N GLY A 517 2.10 11.63 14.24
CA GLY A 517 2.35 13.01 14.67
C GLY A 517 1.54 14.03 13.87
N MET A 518 1.52 13.89 12.53
CA MET A 518 0.74 14.77 11.66
C MET A 518 -0.78 14.62 11.90
N SER A 519 -1.26 13.44 12.26
CA SER A 519 -2.68 13.22 12.59
C SER A 519 -3.10 13.95 13.86
N VAL A 520 -2.26 13.93 14.90
CA VAL A 520 -2.49 14.70 16.12
C VAL A 520 -2.53 16.21 15.83
N VAL A 521 -1.55 16.70 15.08
CA VAL A 521 -1.49 18.13 14.69
C VAL A 521 -2.70 18.51 13.83
N SER A 522 -3.12 17.64 12.90
CA SER A 522 -4.30 17.85 12.06
C SER A 522 -5.57 18.00 12.89
N LEU A 523 -5.77 17.12 13.87
CA LEU A 523 -6.91 17.17 14.77
C LEU A 523 -6.96 18.49 15.54
N LEU A 524 -5.82 18.96 16.06
CA LEU A 524 -5.71 20.24 16.76
C LEU A 524 -6.03 21.43 15.83
N LEU A 525 -5.48 21.43 14.61
CA LEU A 525 -5.73 22.48 13.63
C LEU A 525 -7.20 22.58 13.23
N ILE A 526 -7.85 21.44 12.99
CA ILE A 526 -9.27 21.37 12.65
C ILE A 526 -10.11 21.87 13.83
N SER A 527 -9.83 21.42 15.06
CA SER A 527 -10.56 21.81 16.27
C SER A 527 -10.46 23.31 16.54
N VAL A 528 -9.24 23.88 16.51
CA VAL A 528 -9.01 25.32 16.69
C VAL A 528 -9.73 26.12 15.61
N SER A 529 -9.62 25.72 14.34
CA SER A 529 -10.28 26.39 13.23
C SER A 529 -11.81 26.37 13.37
N MET A 530 -12.41 25.28 13.83
CA MET A 530 -13.84 25.17 14.07
C MET A 530 -14.30 26.12 15.19
N VAL A 531 -13.55 26.18 16.29
CA VAL A 531 -13.83 27.11 17.41
C VAL A 531 -13.80 28.57 16.94
N VAL A 532 -12.73 28.95 16.21
CA VAL A 532 -12.59 30.30 15.64
C VAL A 532 -13.74 30.63 14.68
N TYR A 533 -14.11 29.70 13.82
CA TYR A 533 -15.24 29.85 12.90
C TYR A 533 -16.57 30.09 13.64
N LEU A 534 -16.87 29.28 14.64
CA LEU A 534 -18.10 29.40 15.44
C LEU A 534 -18.15 30.73 16.20
N PHE A 535 -17.02 31.13 16.83
CA PHE A 535 -16.90 32.39 17.55
C PHE A 535 -17.14 33.60 16.63
N ASN A 536 -16.50 33.62 15.46
CA ASN A 536 -16.71 34.67 14.46
C ASN A 536 -18.17 34.73 13.99
N ARG A 537 -18.82 33.58 13.78
CA ARG A 537 -20.23 33.52 13.37
C ARG A 537 -21.20 34.07 14.44
N ILE A 538 -20.92 33.77 15.71
CA ILE A 538 -21.71 34.30 16.84
C ILE A 538 -21.56 35.81 16.93
N ASN A 539 -20.32 36.34 16.82
CA ASN A 539 -20.10 37.79 16.89
C ASN A 539 -20.76 38.54 15.72
N HIS A 540 -20.70 38.00 14.51
CA HIS A 540 -21.39 38.56 13.34
C HIS A 540 -22.92 38.57 13.51
N ARG A 541 -23.52 37.56 14.16
CA ARG A 541 -24.96 37.56 14.48
C ARG A 541 -25.32 38.62 15.50
N LYS A 542 -24.52 38.77 16.56
CA LYS A 542 -24.74 39.82 17.58
C LYS A 542 -24.71 41.22 16.97
N THR A 543 -23.73 41.49 16.09
CA THR A 543 -23.59 42.79 15.41
C THR A 543 -24.73 43.09 14.41
N ARG A 544 -25.37 42.04 13.84
CA ARG A 544 -26.57 42.21 12.98
C ARG A 544 -27.86 42.42 13.76
N LEU A 545 -27.93 41.96 15.00
CA LEU A 545 -29.12 42.14 15.88
C LEU A 545 -29.07 43.47 16.65
N SER A 546 -27.88 44.11 16.68
CA SER A 546 -27.69 45.42 17.32
C SER A 546 -27.79 46.60 16.34
N LYS A 547 -27.97 46.32 15.06
CA LYS A 547 -28.35 47.29 14.00
C LYS A 547 -29.80 47.11 13.58
#